data_0d184216058ae26b2c9a7b641d504d28
#
_entry.id   0d184216058ae26b2c9a7b641d504d28
#
_cell.length_a   1.000
_cell.length_b   1.000
_cell.length_c   1.000
_cell.angle_alpha   90.00
_cell.angle_beta   90.00
_cell.angle_gamma   90.00
#
_symmetry.space_group_name_H-M   'P 1'
#
loop_
_entity.id
_entity.type
_entity.pdbx_description
1 polymer ?
#
loop_
_entity_poly.entity_id
_entity_poly.type
_entity_poly.pdbx_seq_one_letter_code
_entity_poly.pdbx_strand_id
1 'polypeptide(L)'
;MMYCKKNRLADQPGTLSVLRPGRGPVQICILGGGFGGLYTALYLQRTLGSQLKNYQITLVEPKDHFLFTPLLYELVTGELQAWEIAPTYRQLLAHNKIEFCQEAVSSIDLTARYVYLCNGDSLTYDYLVLAVGGETCLGSIPGAVEHAAPFRSLADAVHLRERLRFLEASRQHHIRVTVVGGGPNGVELACKLADRLKTRGQVRLIERGDRILKTFSAASRAAAYKALRQRGIQVELNTGIEALAANHITLAHQEQTRTIETDLVLWTAGTQTLDWVRSLPCQQNTQGQLLTLPTLQLVEHPEVFALGDLAAIQDAGKQLVPATAQAAYQQASCAARNLRAVITEKPLLSFRYLHLGEMLTLGTNAAVVCSFGLTLQGAIACVIRHWIYLQRMPTLHHRLRVMGHWLASGLLRWLPTPTRQPVRQAWQRLTRRSRRTVAHYPRRLPY
;
A
#
# COMPACT_ATOMS: atom_id res chain seq x y z
N MET A 1 12.89 -10.92 -15.71
CA MET A 1 13.71 -9.90 -16.40
C MET A 1 13.15 -9.63 -17.80
N MET A 2 11.98 -8.98 -17.97
CA MET A 2 11.47 -8.70 -19.33
C MET A 2 10.18 -7.85 -19.26
N TYR A 3 10.28 -6.57 -18.86
CA TYR A 3 9.06 -5.77 -18.66
C TYR A 3 9.05 -4.40 -19.35
N CYS A 4 10.04 -4.13 -20.23
CA CYS A 4 10.02 -2.92 -21.05
C CYS A 4 10.55 -3.22 -22.46
N LYS A 5 9.66 -3.33 -23.44
CA LYS A 5 10.05 -3.37 -24.85
C LYS A 5 10.45 -1.98 -25.33
N LYS A 6 11.57 -1.90 -26.08
CA LYS A 6 12.01 -0.68 -26.77
C LYS A 6 11.02 -0.30 -27.86
N ASN A 7 10.14 0.65 -27.60
CA ASN A 7 9.48 1.41 -28.67
C ASN A 7 10.14 2.79 -28.71
N ARG A 8 10.78 3.11 -29.84
CA ARG A 8 11.27 4.47 -30.13
C ARG A 8 10.03 5.33 -30.42
N LEU A 9 9.78 6.32 -29.60
CA LEU A 9 8.95 7.46 -29.96
C LEU A 9 9.87 8.45 -30.66
N ALA A 10 9.52 8.79 -31.91
CA ALA A 10 10.20 9.82 -32.70
C ALA A 10 9.87 11.21 -32.11
N ASP A 11 10.91 12.04 -32.09
CA ASP A 11 10.97 13.50 -32.07
C ASP A 11 10.04 14.29 -31.13
N GLN A 12 10.64 14.74 -30.00
CA GLN A 12 10.51 16.15 -29.56
C GLN A 12 11.82 16.59 -28.90
N PRO A 13 12.45 17.69 -29.33
CA PRO A 13 13.66 18.21 -28.71
C PRO A 13 13.30 19.10 -27.51
N GLY A 14 13.22 18.50 -26.33
CA GLY A 14 13.33 19.24 -25.09
C GLY A 14 14.81 19.36 -24.72
N THR A 15 15.41 20.51 -24.91
CA THR A 15 16.76 20.84 -24.46
C THR A 15 16.86 20.72 -22.94
N LEU A 16 17.26 19.55 -22.46
CA LEU A 16 17.66 19.33 -21.08
C LEU A 16 19.07 19.89 -20.87
N SER A 17 19.19 20.75 -19.87
CA SER A 17 20.42 21.40 -19.47
C SER A 17 21.55 20.41 -19.22
N VAL A 18 22.62 20.55 -19.99
CA VAL A 18 23.92 19.89 -19.83
C VAL A 18 24.38 19.97 -18.37
N LEU A 19 24.81 18.84 -17.84
CA LEU A 19 25.50 18.75 -16.55
C LEU A 19 26.63 19.78 -16.51
N ARG A 20 26.50 20.82 -15.70
CA ARG A 20 27.53 21.86 -15.56
C ARG A 20 28.72 21.29 -14.82
N PRO A 21 29.95 21.34 -15.34
CA PRO A 21 31.15 20.96 -14.60
C PRO A 21 31.32 21.88 -13.38
N GLY A 22 31.39 21.29 -12.17
CA GLY A 22 31.61 22.02 -10.91
C GLY A 22 30.54 21.89 -9.86
N ARG A 23 29.43 21.20 -10.10
CA ARG A 23 28.45 20.80 -9.08
C ARG A 23 28.79 19.44 -8.42
N GLY A 24 28.48 19.31 -7.14
CA GLY A 24 28.54 18.06 -6.39
C GLY A 24 27.72 16.92 -7.03
N PRO A 25 27.53 15.80 -6.36
CA PRO A 25 26.76 14.67 -6.89
C PRO A 25 25.34 15.10 -7.27
N VAL A 26 24.80 14.51 -8.35
CA VAL A 26 23.42 14.72 -8.78
C VAL A 26 22.46 14.27 -7.69
N GLN A 27 21.57 15.17 -7.27
CA GLN A 27 20.63 14.95 -6.18
C GLN A 27 19.34 14.30 -6.70
N ILE A 28 19.04 13.08 -6.25
CA ILE A 28 17.81 12.37 -6.60
C ILE A 28 16.99 12.18 -5.33
N CYS A 29 15.88 12.90 -5.24
CA CYS A 29 14.96 12.81 -4.10
C CYS A 29 13.79 11.89 -4.45
N ILE A 30 13.48 10.93 -3.58
CA ILE A 30 12.37 9.98 -3.73
C ILE A 30 11.45 10.14 -2.54
N LEU A 31 10.21 10.59 -2.77
CA LEU A 31 9.22 10.83 -1.73
C LEU A 31 8.25 9.65 -1.64
N GLY A 32 8.19 9.04 -0.47
CA GLY A 32 7.38 7.86 -0.17
C GLY A 32 8.18 6.55 -0.26
N GLY A 33 8.12 5.77 0.81
CA GLY A 33 8.85 4.51 0.96
C GLY A 33 8.05 3.26 0.59
N GLY A 34 6.89 3.39 -0.05
CA GLY A 34 6.07 2.26 -0.49
C GLY A 34 6.66 1.46 -1.65
N PHE A 35 5.80 0.68 -2.33
CA PHE A 35 6.20 -0.13 -3.49
C PHE A 35 6.81 0.71 -4.62
N GLY A 36 6.30 1.91 -4.86
CA GLY A 36 6.85 2.81 -5.86
C GLY A 36 8.24 3.29 -5.49
N GLY A 37 8.37 4.00 -4.37
CA GLY A 37 9.59 4.71 -4.02
C GLY A 37 10.74 3.81 -3.58
N LEU A 38 10.52 2.90 -2.62
CA LEU A 38 11.58 1.99 -2.17
C LEU A 38 12.17 1.17 -3.32
N TYR A 39 11.30 0.59 -4.17
CA TYR A 39 11.79 -0.22 -5.29
C TYR A 39 12.43 0.64 -6.37
N THR A 40 12.01 1.89 -6.59
CA THR A 40 12.71 2.83 -7.46
C THR A 40 14.11 3.10 -6.93
N ALA A 41 14.28 3.38 -5.65
CA ALA A 41 15.58 3.61 -5.02
C ALA A 41 16.51 2.39 -5.18
N LEU A 42 16.02 1.19 -4.86
CA LEU A 42 16.79 -0.06 -4.97
C LEU A 42 17.17 -0.40 -6.42
N TYR A 43 16.25 -0.22 -7.37
CA TYR A 43 16.52 -0.45 -8.79
C TYR A 43 17.47 0.60 -9.36
N LEU A 44 17.33 1.86 -8.98
CA LEU A 44 18.20 2.94 -9.43
C LEU A 44 19.63 2.72 -8.97
N GLN A 45 19.84 2.44 -7.68
CA GLN A 45 21.16 2.10 -7.16
C GLN A 45 21.79 0.93 -7.93
N ARG A 46 21.01 -0.12 -8.19
CA ARG A 46 21.48 -1.30 -8.93
C ARG A 46 21.84 -0.98 -10.38
N THR A 47 21.07 -0.09 -11.03
CA THR A 47 21.30 0.28 -12.43
C THR A 47 22.44 1.27 -12.61
N LEU A 48 22.70 2.13 -11.64
CA LEU A 48 23.84 3.07 -11.63
C LEU A 48 25.17 2.37 -11.37
N GLY A 49 25.18 1.28 -10.59
CA GLY A 49 26.36 0.45 -10.34
C GLY A 49 27.57 1.28 -9.89
N SER A 50 28.70 1.20 -10.63
CA SER A 50 29.94 1.93 -10.32
C SER A 50 29.82 3.47 -10.45
N GLN A 51 28.85 3.96 -11.20
CA GLN A 51 28.60 5.41 -11.37
C GLN A 51 27.91 6.03 -10.15
N LEU A 52 27.45 5.21 -9.20
CA LEU A 52 26.68 5.67 -8.03
C LEU A 52 27.41 6.74 -7.18
N LYS A 53 28.73 6.80 -7.22
CA LYS A 53 29.54 7.83 -6.54
C LYS A 53 29.22 9.26 -7.00
N ASN A 54 28.65 9.41 -8.18
CA ASN A 54 28.29 10.71 -8.78
C ASN A 54 26.85 11.11 -8.45
N TYR A 55 26.13 10.31 -7.65
CA TYR A 55 24.71 10.51 -7.35
C TYR A 55 24.47 10.36 -5.86
N GLN A 56 23.61 11.20 -5.32
CA GLN A 56 23.06 11.09 -3.97
C GLN A 56 21.57 10.73 -4.09
N ILE A 57 21.19 9.59 -3.57
CA ILE A 57 19.80 9.13 -3.58
C ILE A 57 19.27 9.29 -2.16
N THR A 58 18.26 10.12 -1.97
CA THR A 58 17.59 10.35 -0.67
C THR A 58 16.16 9.81 -0.75
N LEU A 59 15.82 8.85 0.12
CA LEU A 59 14.46 8.33 0.31
C LEU A 59 13.82 9.01 1.51
N VAL A 60 12.73 9.76 1.28
CA VAL A 60 11.98 10.47 2.32
C VAL A 60 10.69 9.70 2.63
N GLU A 61 10.52 9.29 3.88
CA GLU A 61 9.32 8.57 4.35
C GLU A 61 9.15 8.78 5.85
N PRO A 62 7.99 9.22 6.33
CA PRO A 62 7.78 9.47 7.77
C PRO A 62 7.79 8.22 8.64
N LYS A 63 7.49 7.05 8.08
CA LYS A 63 7.51 5.78 8.81
C LYS A 63 8.93 5.21 8.84
N ASP A 64 9.25 4.46 9.89
CA ASP A 64 10.55 3.80 10.03
C ASP A 64 10.65 2.44 9.33
N HIS A 65 9.55 1.97 8.72
CA HIS A 65 9.44 0.64 8.10
C HIS A 65 8.70 0.68 6.76
N PHE A 66 9.14 -0.18 5.86
CA PHE A 66 8.36 -0.56 4.68
C PHE A 66 7.19 -1.45 5.10
N LEU A 67 6.07 -1.37 4.40
CA LEU A 67 4.95 -2.29 4.63
C LEU A 67 4.60 -3.06 3.37
N PHE A 68 4.71 -4.39 3.44
CA PHE A 68 4.22 -5.28 2.39
C PHE A 68 2.70 -5.48 2.53
N THR A 69 1.94 -4.48 2.09
CA THR A 69 0.49 -4.38 2.29
C THR A 69 -0.32 -5.62 1.85
N PRO A 70 0.06 -6.40 0.79
CA PRO A 70 -0.69 -7.58 0.42
C PRO A 70 -0.74 -8.70 1.48
N LEU A 71 0.12 -8.64 2.49
CA LEU A 71 0.15 -9.59 3.61
C LEU A 71 -0.30 -8.97 4.94
N LEU A 72 -0.91 -7.78 4.92
CA LEU A 72 -1.35 -7.08 6.13
C LEU A 72 -2.46 -7.85 6.88
N TYR A 73 -3.31 -8.52 6.14
CA TYR A 73 -4.48 -9.26 6.68
C TYR A 73 -4.08 -10.44 7.55
N GLU A 74 -2.95 -11.08 7.28
CA GLU A 74 -2.39 -12.19 8.04
C GLU A 74 -2.01 -11.82 9.48
N LEU A 75 -1.80 -10.52 9.74
CA LEU A 75 -1.58 -10.01 11.11
C LEU A 75 -2.85 -10.09 11.95
N VAL A 76 -4.02 -9.97 11.34
CA VAL A 76 -5.32 -10.00 12.05
C VAL A 76 -5.55 -11.37 12.70
N THR A 77 -5.23 -12.44 11.98
CA THR A 77 -5.35 -13.84 12.43
C THR A 77 -4.10 -14.35 13.15
N GLY A 78 -3.00 -13.60 13.10
CA GLY A 78 -1.72 -13.99 13.70
C GLY A 78 -0.96 -15.07 12.92
N GLU A 79 -1.27 -15.24 11.64
CA GLU A 79 -0.55 -16.15 10.74
C GLU A 79 0.88 -15.67 10.48
N LEU A 80 1.08 -14.34 10.41
CA LEU A 80 2.37 -13.71 10.25
C LEU A 80 2.66 -12.74 11.40
N GLN A 81 3.94 -12.43 11.59
CA GLN A 81 4.42 -11.43 12.53
C GLN A 81 4.75 -10.11 11.80
N ALA A 82 4.70 -8.99 12.53
CA ALA A 82 4.91 -7.66 11.94
C ALA A 82 6.28 -7.53 11.24
N TRP A 83 7.35 -8.06 11.81
CA TRP A 83 8.70 -7.96 11.24
C TRP A 83 8.83 -8.69 9.88
N GLU A 84 7.96 -9.66 9.59
CA GLU A 84 7.99 -10.41 8.32
C GLU A 84 7.51 -9.54 7.15
N ILE A 85 6.52 -8.69 7.41
CA ILE A 85 5.88 -7.85 6.38
C ILE A 85 6.22 -6.37 6.51
N ALA A 86 6.81 -5.96 7.63
CA ALA A 86 7.17 -4.57 7.92
C ALA A 86 8.63 -4.45 8.40
N PRO A 87 9.62 -4.79 7.54
CA PRO A 87 11.03 -4.57 7.85
C PRO A 87 11.37 -3.08 7.91
N THR A 88 12.27 -2.69 8.82
CA THR A 88 12.69 -1.30 8.95
C THR A 88 13.56 -0.85 7.77
N TYR A 89 13.47 0.43 7.38
CA TYR A 89 14.36 0.97 6.33
C TYR A 89 15.82 0.87 6.73
N ARG A 90 16.16 1.02 8.01
CA ARG A 90 17.52 0.79 8.52
C ARG A 90 18.03 -0.62 8.15
N GLN A 91 17.19 -1.64 8.27
CA GLN A 91 17.56 -3.02 7.89
C GLN A 91 17.64 -3.20 6.37
N LEU A 92 16.68 -2.62 5.63
CA LEU A 92 16.60 -2.75 4.18
C LEU A 92 17.73 -2.04 3.46
N LEU A 93 18.16 -0.89 3.99
CA LEU A 93 19.14 0.00 3.37
C LEU A 93 20.55 -0.11 3.97
N ALA A 94 20.77 -0.98 4.96
CA ALA A 94 22.05 -1.12 5.69
C ALA A 94 23.28 -1.32 4.78
N HIS A 95 23.10 -1.96 3.61
CA HIS A 95 24.18 -2.23 2.65
C HIS A 95 23.99 -1.47 1.33
N ASN A 96 23.19 -0.41 1.37
CA ASN A 96 22.88 0.41 0.21
C ASN A 96 23.44 1.83 0.40
N LYS A 97 23.73 2.51 -0.71
CA LYS A 97 24.14 3.92 -0.73
C LYS A 97 22.92 4.81 -0.97
N ILE A 98 21.87 4.58 -0.19
CA ILE A 98 20.63 5.36 -0.21
C ILE A 98 20.50 5.99 1.16
N GLU A 99 20.43 7.30 1.21
CA GLU A 99 20.13 8.04 2.43
C GLU A 99 18.66 7.90 2.78
N PHE A 100 18.39 7.62 4.04
CA PHE A 100 17.03 7.56 4.55
C PHE A 100 16.73 8.77 5.42
N CYS A 101 15.82 9.62 4.95
CA CYS A 101 15.28 10.75 5.67
C CYS A 101 13.91 10.37 6.25
N GLN A 102 13.87 10.17 7.57
CA GLN A 102 12.63 9.79 8.26
C GLN A 102 11.83 11.03 8.62
N GLU A 103 11.21 11.67 7.63
CA GLU A 103 10.42 12.88 7.81
C GLU A 103 9.21 12.89 6.87
N ALA A 104 8.18 13.68 7.25
CA ALA A 104 7.03 13.95 6.41
C ALA A 104 7.29 15.16 5.53
N VAL A 105 6.79 15.10 4.29
CA VAL A 105 6.81 16.24 3.36
C VAL A 105 5.66 17.17 3.70
N SER A 106 5.95 18.47 3.81
CA SER A 106 4.95 19.52 4.00
C SER A 106 4.49 20.14 2.69
N SER A 107 5.43 20.41 1.76
CA SER A 107 5.16 21.00 0.45
C SER A 107 6.33 20.80 -0.51
N ILE A 108 6.13 21.13 -1.79
CA ILE A 108 7.16 21.10 -2.82
C ILE A 108 7.06 22.38 -3.65
N ASP A 109 8.21 23.02 -3.91
CA ASP A 109 8.36 24.02 -4.94
C ASP A 109 9.00 23.37 -6.17
N LEU A 110 8.19 23.10 -7.18
CA LEU A 110 8.63 22.45 -8.41
C LEU A 110 9.51 23.38 -9.26
N THR A 111 9.30 24.70 -9.18
CA THR A 111 10.06 25.69 -9.94
C THR A 111 11.45 25.89 -9.35
N ALA A 112 11.52 26.10 -8.03
CA ALA A 112 12.78 26.27 -7.33
C ALA A 112 13.49 24.94 -7.00
N ARG A 113 12.82 23.80 -7.19
CA ARG A 113 13.29 22.43 -6.93
C ARG A 113 13.64 22.19 -5.46
N TYR A 114 12.72 22.57 -4.58
CA TYR A 114 12.82 22.31 -3.14
C TYR A 114 11.70 21.41 -2.67
N VAL A 115 12.05 20.49 -1.77
CA VAL A 115 11.11 19.70 -0.96
C VAL A 115 11.21 20.22 0.46
N TYR A 116 10.10 20.71 1.00
CA TYR A 116 10.02 21.19 2.39
C TYR A 116 9.52 20.08 3.29
N LEU A 117 10.17 19.89 4.42
CA LEU A 117 9.86 18.86 5.41
C LEU A 117 9.10 19.44 6.60
N CYS A 118 8.33 18.59 7.30
CA CYS A 118 7.55 19.04 8.45
C CYS A 118 8.39 19.48 9.66
N ASN A 119 9.66 19.08 9.73
CA ASN A 119 10.60 19.52 10.77
C ASN A 119 11.22 20.91 10.50
N GLY A 120 10.89 21.54 9.35
CA GLY A 120 11.41 22.84 8.92
C GLY A 120 12.65 22.76 8.00
N ASP A 121 13.23 21.58 7.83
CA ASP A 121 14.33 21.38 6.88
C ASP A 121 13.82 21.40 5.43
N SER A 122 14.75 21.55 4.48
CA SER A 122 14.47 21.45 3.06
C SER A 122 15.54 20.64 2.34
N LEU A 123 15.14 19.96 1.26
CA LEU A 123 16.01 19.21 0.37
C LEU A 123 15.92 19.80 -1.02
N THR A 124 17.07 19.96 -1.67
CA THR A 124 17.14 20.30 -3.10
C THR A 124 17.20 19.03 -3.93
N TYR A 125 16.77 19.09 -5.18
CA TYR A 125 16.87 17.97 -6.11
C TYR A 125 17.19 18.41 -7.53
N ASP A 126 17.91 17.57 -8.26
CA ASP A 126 18.01 17.63 -9.72
C ASP A 126 16.89 16.78 -10.35
N TYR A 127 16.54 15.66 -9.72
CA TYR A 127 15.44 14.78 -10.12
C TYR A 127 14.59 14.41 -8.91
N LEU A 128 13.28 14.35 -9.12
CA LEU A 128 12.30 14.02 -8.08
C LEU A 128 11.45 12.83 -8.48
N VAL A 129 11.17 11.94 -7.52
CA VAL A 129 10.21 10.85 -7.68
C VAL A 129 9.11 10.99 -6.63
N LEU A 130 7.88 11.17 -7.09
CA LEU A 130 6.68 11.24 -6.27
C LEU A 130 6.05 9.84 -6.19
N ALA A 131 6.11 9.21 -5.02
CA ALA A 131 5.61 7.86 -4.79
C ALA A 131 4.94 7.70 -3.41
N VAL A 132 4.36 8.76 -2.87
CA VAL A 132 3.76 8.81 -1.52
C VAL A 132 2.44 8.04 -1.40
N GLY A 133 1.91 7.53 -2.52
CA GLY A 133 0.66 6.79 -2.56
C GLY A 133 -0.56 7.68 -2.31
N GLY A 134 -1.52 7.18 -1.55
CA GLY A 134 -2.72 7.91 -1.16
C GLY A 134 -3.13 7.56 0.27
N GLU A 135 -4.21 8.14 0.75
CA GLU A 135 -4.79 7.90 2.07
C GLU A 135 -6.24 7.45 2.00
N THR A 136 -6.78 6.95 3.09
CA THR A 136 -8.19 6.54 3.16
C THR A 136 -9.09 7.77 3.27
N CYS A 137 -10.09 7.87 2.40
CA CYS A 137 -11.07 8.95 2.43
C CYS A 137 -12.18 8.65 3.43
N LEU A 138 -12.20 9.35 4.55
CA LEU A 138 -13.24 9.24 5.59
C LEU A 138 -14.12 10.48 5.68
N GLY A 139 -13.67 11.63 5.20
CA GLY A 139 -14.21 12.95 5.52
C GLY A 139 -15.58 13.32 4.91
N SER A 140 -16.11 12.48 3.99
CA SER A 140 -17.41 12.80 3.33
C SER A 140 -18.63 12.22 4.05
N ILE A 141 -18.43 11.40 5.08
CA ILE A 141 -19.51 10.72 5.79
C ILE A 141 -19.54 11.21 7.25
N PRO A 142 -20.66 11.75 7.74
CA PRO A 142 -20.80 12.18 9.12
C PRO A 142 -20.43 11.06 10.12
N GLY A 143 -19.56 11.35 11.08
CA GLY A 143 -19.09 10.42 12.11
C GLY A 143 -18.08 9.36 11.63
N ALA A 144 -17.68 9.35 10.35
CA ALA A 144 -16.73 8.35 9.86
C ALA A 144 -15.32 8.56 10.43
N VAL A 145 -14.88 9.79 10.60
CA VAL A 145 -13.56 10.12 11.15
C VAL A 145 -13.43 9.65 12.61
N GLU A 146 -14.51 9.77 13.38
CA GLU A 146 -14.56 9.44 14.81
C GLU A 146 -14.80 7.95 15.08
N HIS A 147 -15.56 7.28 14.22
CA HIS A 147 -16.12 5.96 14.52
C HIS A 147 -15.70 4.85 13.56
N ALA A 148 -15.09 5.16 12.42
CA ALA A 148 -14.55 4.15 11.52
C ALA A 148 -13.04 3.96 11.74
N ALA A 149 -12.60 2.72 11.70
CA ALA A 149 -11.18 2.38 11.74
C ALA A 149 -10.68 2.08 10.31
N PRO A 150 -9.71 2.82 9.77
CA PRO A 150 -9.07 2.48 8.51
C PRO A 150 -8.25 1.19 8.65
N PHE A 151 -7.97 0.53 7.52
CA PHE A 151 -7.11 -0.66 7.51
C PHE A 151 -6.14 -0.59 6.32
N ARG A 152 -5.04 0.15 6.51
CA ARG A 152 -4.05 0.40 5.47
C ARG A 152 -2.60 0.40 5.97
N SER A 153 -2.39 0.57 7.27
CA SER A 153 -1.07 0.67 7.88
C SER A 153 -0.83 -0.44 8.90
N LEU A 154 0.44 -0.61 9.30
CA LEU A 154 0.79 -1.50 10.41
C LEU A 154 0.13 -1.06 11.73
N ALA A 155 0.05 0.25 11.95
CA ALA A 155 -0.61 0.81 13.13
C ALA A 155 -2.11 0.44 13.16
N ASP A 156 -2.79 0.51 12.01
CA ASP A 156 -4.19 0.12 11.90
C ASP A 156 -4.39 -1.37 12.24
N ALA A 157 -3.50 -2.25 11.74
CA ALA A 157 -3.58 -3.67 12.03
C ALA A 157 -3.31 -3.99 13.51
N VAL A 158 -2.39 -3.25 14.15
CA VAL A 158 -2.12 -3.37 15.58
C VAL A 158 -3.33 -2.90 16.40
N HIS A 159 -3.87 -1.72 16.07
CA HIS A 159 -5.06 -1.16 16.73
C HIS A 159 -6.28 -2.09 16.57
N LEU A 160 -6.50 -2.59 15.37
CA LEU A 160 -7.56 -3.58 15.11
C LEU A 160 -7.40 -4.84 15.98
N ARG A 161 -6.19 -5.38 16.10
CA ARG A 161 -5.91 -6.54 16.94
C ARG A 161 -6.19 -6.27 18.41
N GLU A 162 -5.84 -5.12 18.92
CA GLU A 162 -6.11 -4.71 20.30
C GLU A 162 -7.62 -4.54 20.53
N ARG A 163 -8.32 -3.90 19.62
CA ARG A 163 -9.77 -3.74 19.69
C ARG A 163 -10.51 -5.08 19.65
N LEU A 164 -10.11 -5.98 18.76
CA LEU A 164 -10.69 -7.32 18.69
C LEU A 164 -10.43 -8.11 19.98
N ARG A 165 -9.24 -8.04 20.58
CA ARG A 165 -8.95 -8.68 21.87
C ARG A 165 -9.85 -8.14 22.98
N PHE A 166 -10.11 -6.85 23.01
CA PHE A 166 -11.02 -6.24 23.97
C PHE A 166 -12.45 -6.78 23.78
N LEU A 167 -12.94 -6.82 22.55
CA LEU A 167 -14.26 -7.36 22.23
C LEU A 167 -14.34 -8.86 22.51
N GLU A 168 -13.31 -9.63 22.19
CA GLU A 168 -13.20 -11.07 22.48
C GLU A 168 -13.20 -11.36 23.99
N ALA A 169 -12.63 -10.48 24.81
CA ALA A 169 -12.63 -10.58 26.27
C ALA A 169 -13.95 -10.13 26.91
N SER A 170 -14.81 -9.43 26.19
CA SER A 170 -16.11 -8.98 26.67
C SER A 170 -17.08 -10.15 26.85
N ARG A 171 -18.14 -9.95 27.64
CA ARG A 171 -19.21 -10.93 27.85
C ARG A 171 -20.26 -10.95 26.73
N GLN A 172 -20.07 -10.18 25.65
CA GLN A 172 -20.99 -10.15 24.52
C GLN A 172 -21.05 -11.52 23.84
N HIS A 173 -22.26 -12.00 23.58
CA HIS A 173 -22.48 -13.26 22.85
C HIS A 173 -22.03 -13.14 21.39
N HIS A 174 -22.28 -11.99 20.77
CA HIS A 174 -21.93 -11.69 19.38
C HIS A 174 -21.11 -10.42 19.29
N ILE A 175 -20.12 -10.43 18.41
CA ILE A 175 -19.30 -9.28 18.04
C ILE A 175 -19.68 -8.89 16.60
N ARG A 176 -20.34 -7.75 16.46
CA ARG A 176 -20.84 -7.24 15.16
C ARG A 176 -19.78 -6.37 14.52
N VAL A 177 -19.26 -6.82 13.39
CA VAL A 177 -18.24 -6.10 12.64
C VAL A 177 -18.77 -5.74 11.26
N THR A 178 -18.75 -4.46 10.93
CA THR A 178 -19.10 -3.96 9.59
C THR A 178 -17.84 -3.57 8.84
N VAL A 179 -17.62 -4.18 7.68
CA VAL A 179 -16.55 -3.84 6.75
C VAL A 179 -17.14 -3.05 5.59
N VAL A 180 -16.65 -1.84 5.37
CA VAL A 180 -17.11 -0.94 4.32
C VAL A 180 -16.15 -1.01 3.12
N GLY A 181 -16.67 -1.39 1.95
CA GLY A 181 -15.96 -1.55 0.69
C GLY A 181 -15.81 -3.00 0.26
N GLY A 182 -16.45 -3.37 -0.85
CA GLY A 182 -16.41 -4.71 -1.48
C GLY A 182 -15.23 -4.92 -2.42
N GLY A 183 -14.19 -4.08 -2.34
CA GLY A 183 -12.92 -4.28 -3.03
C GLY A 183 -12.08 -5.42 -2.44
N PRO A 184 -10.88 -5.67 -3.00
CA PRO A 184 -10.01 -6.75 -2.51
C PRO A 184 -9.73 -6.64 -1.01
N ASN A 185 -9.43 -5.44 -0.52
CA ASN A 185 -9.11 -5.18 0.88
C ASN A 185 -10.25 -5.58 1.83
N GLY A 186 -11.49 -5.19 1.49
CA GLY A 186 -12.65 -5.50 2.32
C GLY A 186 -13.01 -6.98 2.32
N VAL A 187 -12.92 -7.64 1.17
CA VAL A 187 -13.19 -9.08 1.03
C VAL A 187 -12.18 -9.90 1.84
N GLU A 188 -10.88 -9.60 1.70
CA GLU A 188 -9.80 -10.26 2.43
C GLU A 188 -9.95 -10.08 3.94
N LEU A 189 -10.19 -8.83 4.37
CA LEU A 189 -10.38 -8.49 5.78
C LEU A 189 -11.61 -9.16 6.38
N ALA A 190 -12.74 -9.14 5.69
CA ALA A 190 -13.98 -9.78 6.15
C ALA A 190 -13.79 -11.30 6.37
N CYS A 191 -13.12 -11.98 5.42
CA CYS A 191 -12.82 -13.40 5.56
C CYS A 191 -11.91 -13.70 6.77
N LYS A 192 -10.85 -12.90 6.97
CA LYS A 192 -9.94 -13.05 8.12
C LYS A 192 -10.62 -12.78 9.46
N LEU A 193 -11.51 -11.80 9.51
CA LEU A 193 -12.29 -11.49 10.71
C LEU A 193 -13.25 -12.62 11.07
N ALA A 194 -13.96 -13.16 10.09
CA ALA A 194 -14.86 -14.28 10.33
C ALA A 194 -14.11 -15.51 10.84
N ASP A 195 -12.95 -15.84 10.26
CA ASP A 195 -12.11 -16.96 10.72
C ASP A 195 -11.56 -16.74 12.14
N ARG A 196 -11.24 -15.50 12.51
CA ARG A 196 -10.76 -15.16 13.84
C ARG A 196 -11.87 -15.24 14.90
N LEU A 197 -13.01 -14.60 14.62
CA LEU A 197 -14.12 -14.46 15.57
C LEU A 197 -14.98 -15.73 15.65
N LYS A 198 -14.93 -16.59 14.62
CA LYS A 198 -15.70 -17.86 14.54
C LYS A 198 -17.19 -17.62 14.79
N THR A 199 -17.80 -18.46 15.62
CA THR A 199 -19.24 -18.42 15.94
C THR A 199 -19.67 -17.16 16.69
N ARG A 200 -18.74 -16.42 17.31
CA ARG A 200 -19.05 -15.14 17.97
C ARG A 200 -19.10 -13.96 17.01
N GLY A 201 -18.53 -14.08 15.82
CA GLY A 201 -18.47 -13.00 14.85
C GLY A 201 -19.72 -12.91 13.99
N GLN A 202 -20.32 -11.73 13.93
CA GLN A 202 -21.32 -11.36 12.92
C GLN A 202 -20.65 -10.32 11.99
N VAL A 203 -20.11 -10.81 10.88
CA VAL A 203 -19.38 -9.97 9.93
C VAL A 203 -20.32 -9.58 8.78
N ARG A 204 -20.36 -8.27 8.48
CA ARG A 204 -21.12 -7.70 7.37
C ARG A 204 -20.16 -6.97 6.44
N LEU A 205 -20.33 -7.14 5.14
CA LEU A 205 -19.59 -6.45 4.08
C LEU A 205 -20.55 -5.57 3.30
N ILE A 206 -20.32 -4.25 3.34
CA ILE A 206 -21.15 -3.25 2.65
C ILE A 206 -20.44 -2.80 1.39
N GLU A 207 -21.12 -2.83 0.24
CA GLU A 207 -20.62 -2.36 -1.04
C GLU A 207 -21.67 -1.47 -1.72
N ARG A 208 -21.25 -0.27 -2.13
CA ARG A 208 -22.11 0.69 -2.84
C ARG A 208 -22.45 0.24 -4.26
N GLY A 209 -21.56 -0.54 -4.87
CA GLY A 209 -21.75 -1.06 -6.23
C GLY A 209 -22.64 -2.30 -6.28
N ASP A 210 -22.97 -2.69 -7.49
CA ASP A 210 -23.80 -3.87 -7.82
C ASP A 210 -23.10 -5.21 -7.59
N ARG A 211 -21.78 -5.20 -7.32
CA ARG A 211 -20.95 -6.41 -7.11
C ARG A 211 -19.68 -6.12 -6.34
N ILE A 212 -19.19 -7.11 -5.62
CA ILE A 212 -17.84 -7.09 -5.03
C ILE A 212 -16.76 -7.29 -6.11
N LEU A 213 -15.53 -6.88 -5.82
CA LEU A 213 -14.36 -7.14 -6.69
C LEU A 213 -14.62 -6.72 -8.15
N LYS A 214 -15.12 -5.50 -8.37
CA LYS A 214 -15.60 -5.01 -9.67
C LYS A 214 -14.57 -5.17 -10.79
N THR A 215 -13.28 -4.99 -10.50
CA THR A 215 -12.17 -5.05 -11.46
C THR A 215 -11.55 -6.43 -11.59
N PHE A 216 -12.02 -7.41 -10.82
CA PHE A 216 -11.49 -8.78 -10.81
C PHE A 216 -12.25 -9.70 -11.78
N SER A 217 -11.60 -10.79 -12.17
CA SER A 217 -12.18 -11.82 -13.04
C SER A 217 -13.44 -12.45 -12.41
N ALA A 218 -14.30 -13.01 -13.25
CA ALA A 218 -15.48 -13.74 -12.81
C ALA A 218 -15.12 -14.93 -11.91
N ALA A 219 -14.00 -15.61 -12.20
CA ALA A 219 -13.51 -16.73 -11.42
C ALA A 219 -13.09 -16.32 -10.00
N SER A 220 -12.30 -15.23 -9.86
CA SER A 220 -11.91 -14.68 -8.56
C SER A 220 -13.13 -14.24 -7.76
N ARG A 221 -14.10 -13.59 -8.39
CA ARG A 221 -15.34 -13.12 -7.77
C ARG A 221 -16.20 -14.29 -7.29
N ALA A 222 -16.37 -15.34 -8.10
CA ALA A 222 -17.10 -16.55 -7.71
C ALA A 222 -16.46 -17.24 -6.51
N ALA A 223 -15.12 -17.36 -6.48
CA ALA A 223 -14.38 -17.91 -5.36
C ALA A 223 -14.59 -17.06 -4.08
N ALA A 224 -14.58 -15.73 -4.20
CA ALA A 224 -14.83 -14.81 -3.10
C ALA A 224 -16.25 -14.95 -2.53
N TYR A 225 -17.28 -14.95 -3.38
CA TYR A 225 -18.67 -15.16 -2.92
C TYR A 225 -18.84 -16.51 -2.22
N LYS A 226 -18.23 -17.57 -2.73
CA LYS A 226 -18.23 -18.89 -2.08
C LYS A 226 -17.61 -18.82 -0.69
N ALA A 227 -16.45 -18.17 -0.56
CA ALA A 227 -15.73 -18.06 0.71
C ALA A 227 -16.49 -17.21 1.74
N LEU A 228 -17.10 -16.09 1.31
CA LEU A 228 -17.93 -15.23 2.15
C LEU A 228 -19.18 -15.99 2.67
N ARG A 229 -19.87 -16.70 1.78
CA ARG A 229 -21.05 -17.52 2.15
C ARG A 229 -20.69 -18.63 3.14
N GLN A 230 -19.59 -19.36 2.92
CA GLN A 230 -19.14 -20.42 3.80
C GLN A 230 -18.84 -19.95 5.22
N ARG A 231 -18.52 -18.67 5.39
CA ARG A 231 -18.23 -18.02 6.68
C ARG A 231 -19.43 -17.29 7.29
N GLY A 232 -20.59 -17.37 6.65
CA GLY A 232 -21.79 -16.65 7.11
C GLY A 232 -21.69 -15.14 7.05
N ILE A 233 -20.80 -14.59 6.20
CA ILE A 233 -20.64 -13.16 6.04
C ILE A 233 -21.82 -12.61 5.23
N GLN A 234 -22.50 -11.60 5.81
CA GLN A 234 -23.59 -10.89 5.15
C GLN A 234 -23.04 -9.89 4.16
N VAL A 235 -23.32 -10.05 2.87
CA VAL A 235 -22.89 -9.13 1.81
C VAL A 235 -24.07 -8.28 1.39
N GLU A 236 -23.96 -6.97 1.51
CA GLU A 236 -24.95 -5.99 1.11
C GLU A 236 -24.43 -5.13 -0.04
N LEU A 237 -25.00 -5.35 -1.20
CA LEU A 237 -24.70 -4.63 -2.44
C LEU A 237 -25.66 -3.46 -2.63
N ASN A 238 -25.30 -2.53 -3.53
CA ASN A 238 -26.08 -1.32 -3.80
C ASN A 238 -26.41 -0.52 -2.53
N THR A 239 -25.54 -0.61 -1.51
CA THR A 239 -25.78 -0.04 -0.18
C THR A 239 -24.70 0.97 0.14
N GLY A 240 -25.11 2.22 0.33
CA GLY A 240 -24.27 3.34 0.77
C GLY A 240 -24.25 3.48 2.28
N ILE A 241 -23.31 4.28 2.77
CA ILE A 241 -23.24 4.71 4.17
C ILE A 241 -23.65 6.18 4.23
N GLU A 242 -24.60 6.51 5.11
CA GLU A 242 -25.03 7.89 5.32
C GLU A 242 -24.40 8.53 6.56
N ALA A 243 -24.29 7.76 7.65
CA ALA A 243 -23.71 8.26 8.89
C ALA A 243 -23.18 7.11 9.76
N LEU A 244 -22.22 7.44 10.63
CA LEU A 244 -21.71 6.57 11.68
C LEU A 244 -21.88 7.20 13.05
N ALA A 245 -22.16 6.35 14.04
CA ALA A 245 -22.13 6.70 15.46
C ALA A 245 -21.38 5.58 16.23
N ALA A 246 -21.16 5.78 17.52
CA ALA A 246 -20.33 4.89 18.34
C ALA A 246 -20.69 3.38 18.22
N ASN A 247 -21.99 3.06 18.12
CA ASN A 247 -22.48 1.69 18.09
C ASN A 247 -23.49 1.43 16.97
N HIS A 248 -23.64 2.36 16.04
CA HIS A 248 -24.61 2.26 14.98
C HIS A 248 -24.03 2.76 13.66
N ILE A 249 -24.49 2.20 12.56
CA ILE A 249 -24.22 2.65 11.21
C ILE A 249 -25.54 2.82 10.46
N THR A 250 -25.70 3.95 9.80
CA THR A 250 -26.88 4.25 8.98
C THR A 250 -26.56 3.94 7.53
N LEU A 251 -27.36 3.08 6.94
CA LEU A 251 -27.23 2.55 5.59
C LEU A 251 -28.32 3.10 4.70
N ALA A 252 -27.98 3.41 3.45
CA ALA A 252 -28.93 3.77 2.39
C ALA A 252 -28.97 2.69 1.31
N HIS A 253 -30.15 2.18 1.01
CA HIS A 253 -30.41 1.22 -0.06
C HIS A 253 -31.73 1.58 -0.76
N GLN A 254 -31.70 1.88 -2.06
CA GLN A 254 -32.89 2.17 -2.87
C GLN A 254 -33.86 3.16 -2.20
N GLU A 255 -33.36 4.35 -1.84
CA GLU A 255 -34.13 5.44 -1.17
C GLU A 255 -34.65 5.10 0.25
N GLN A 256 -34.32 3.92 0.76
CA GLN A 256 -34.65 3.54 2.12
C GLN A 256 -33.41 3.63 3.02
N THR A 257 -33.57 4.29 4.14
CA THR A 257 -32.55 4.42 5.16
C THR A 257 -32.86 3.49 6.32
N ARG A 258 -31.84 2.78 6.81
CA ARG A 258 -31.95 1.94 8.01
C ARG A 258 -30.72 2.06 8.88
N THR A 259 -30.92 2.03 10.17
CA THR A 259 -29.84 2.02 11.15
C THR A 259 -29.65 0.61 11.71
N ILE A 260 -28.41 0.15 11.76
CA ILE A 260 -28.04 -1.15 12.30
C ILE A 260 -26.98 -1.00 13.39
N GLU A 261 -27.01 -1.91 14.36
CA GLU A 261 -26.00 -1.97 15.42
C GLU A 261 -24.69 -2.57 14.91
N THR A 262 -23.58 -1.98 15.34
CA THR A 262 -22.22 -2.47 15.03
C THR A 262 -21.27 -2.14 16.19
N ASP A 263 -20.37 -3.06 16.54
CA ASP A 263 -19.39 -2.87 17.62
C ASP A 263 -18.04 -2.37 17.07
N LEU A 264 -17.85 -2.51 15.75
CA LEU A 264 -16.65 -2.09 15.03
C LEU A 264 -16.97 -1.85 13.56
N VAL A 265 -16.59 -0.68 13.05
CA VAL A 265 -16.65 -0.35 11.63
C VAL A 265 -15.22 -0.29 11.08
N LEU A 266 -14.93 -1.06 10.03
CA LEU A 266 -13.66 -1.07 9.33
C LEU A 266 -13.84 -0.47 7.94
N TRP A 267 -13.07 0.57 7.65
CA TRP A 267 -13.20 1.33 6.42
C TRP A 267 -12.10 0.94 5.43
N THR A 268 -12.48 0.30 4.34
CA THR A 268 -11.55 -0.11 3.26
C THR A 268 -11.90 0.55 1.92
N ALA A 269 -12.92 1.39 1.89
CA ALA A 269 -13.42 2.07 0.69
C ALA A 269 -12.77 3.45 0.52
N GLY A 270 -12.56 3.81 -0.75
CA GLY A 270 -12.07 5.13 -1.13
C GLY A 270 -10.59 5.35 -0.81
N THR A 271 -9.85 5.77 -1.83
CA THR A 271 -8.49 6.28 -1.69
C THR A 271 -8.49 7.68 -2.27
N GLN A 272 -7.88 8.62 -1.56
CA GLN A 272 -7.67 9.98 -2.05
C GLN A 272 -6.18 10.31 -2.06
N THR A 273 -5.82 11.25 -2.92
CA THR A 273 -4.49 11.82 -2.97
C THR A 273 -4.32 12.77 -1.78
N LEU A 274 -3.11 12.84 -1.21
CA LEU A 274 -2.79 13.76 -0.11
C LEU A 274 -3.02 15.22 -0.51
N ASP A 275 -3.45 16.05 0.44
CA ASP A 275 -3.81 17.44 0.18
C ASP A 275 -2.66 18.25 -0.41
N TRP A 276 -1.44 18.10 0.10
CA TRP A 276 -0.30 18.82 -0.43
C TRP A 276 0.07 18.39 -1.88
N VAL A 277 -0.23 17.13 -2.28
CA VAL A 277 -0.10 16.68 -3.69
C VAL A 277 -1.16 17.34 -4.56
N ARG A 278 -2.40 17.43 -4.05
CA ARG A 278 -3.50 18.08 -4.76
C ARG A 278 -3.29 19.59 -4.94
N SER A 279 -2.49 20.22 -4.07
CA SER A 279 -2.12 21.64 -4.20
C SER A 279 -0.98 21.92 -5.19
N LEU A 280 -0.32 20.89 -5.73
CA LEU A 280 0.75 21.08 -6.72
C LEU A 280 0.19 21.70 -8.01
N PRO A 281 0.92 22.68 -8.59
CA PRO A 281 0.52 23.34 -9.84
C PRO A 281 0.82 22.46 -11.06
N CYS A 282 0.23 21.27 -11.10
CA CYS A 282 0.39 20.27 -12.15
C CYS A 282 -0.97 19.81 -12.64
N GLN A 283 -1.01 19.25 -13.85
CA GLN A 283 -2.22 18.64 -14.38
C GLN A 283 -2.66 17.45 -13.53
N GLN A 284 -3.92 17.43 -13.16
CA GLN A 284 -4.54 16.40 -12.33
C GLN A 284 -5.87 15.95 -12.93
N ASN A 285 -6.25 14.72 -12.62
CA ASN A 285 -7.61 14.25 -12.93
C ASN A 285 -8.62 14.73 -11.85
N THR A 286 -9.89 14.39 -12.04
CA THR A 286 -11.00 14.74 -11.11
C THR A 286 -10.83 14.14 -9.70
N GLN A 287 -9.97 13.15 -9.53
CA GLN A 287 -9.64 12.51 -8.24
C GLN A 287 -8.41 13.11 -7.56
N GLY A 288 -7.80 14.15 -8.17
CA GLY A 288 -6.59 14.79 -7.67
C GLY A 288 -5.30 13.98 -7.92
N GLN A 289 -5.35 12.98 -8.81
CA GLN A 289 -4.15 12.24 -9.20
C GLN A 289 -3.40 13.00 -10.29
N LEU A 290 -2.06 13.03 -10.17
CA LEU A 290 -1.18 13.70 -11.12
C LEU A 290 -1.19 12.99 -12.49
N LEU A 291 -1.31 13.75 -13.57
CA LEU A 291 -1.22 13.22 -14.94
C LEU A 291 0.25 13.04 -15.33
N THR A 292 0.56 11.89 -15.93
CA THR A 292 1.91 11.58 -16.38
C THR A 292 1.95 11.22 -17.85
N LEU A 293 3.11 11.45 -18.46
CA LEU A 293 3.45 10.85 -19.73
C LEU A 293 3.63 9.33 -19.57
N PRO A 294 3.56 8.55 -20.65
CA PRO A 294 3.89 7.13 -20.60
C PRO A 294 5.29 6.81 -20.07
N THR A 295 6.19 7.79 -20.04
CA THR A 295 7.53 7.71 -19.44
C THR A 295 7.53 7.82 -17.92
N LEU A 296 6.37 8.05 -17.29
CA LEU A 296 6.13 8.31 -15.87
C LEU A 296 6.59 9.69 -15.41
N GLN A 297 6.96 10.58 -16.33
CA GLN A 297 7.28 11.98 -16.01
C GLN A 297 5.99 12.81 -15.92
N LEU A 298 6.00 13.86 -15.11
CA LEU A 298 4.96 14.88 -15.16
C LEU A 298 4.99 15.59 -16.52
N VAL A 299 3.83 16.06 -16.97
CA VAL A 299 3.72 16.70 -18.30
C VAL A 299 4.54 17.97 -18.36
N GLU A 300 4.47 18.79 -17.30
CA GLU A 300 5.12 20.11 -17.24
C GLU A 300 6.54 20.06 -16.65
N HIS A 301 6.89 19.00 -15.93
CA HIS A 301 8.16 18.87 -15.20
C HIS A 301 8.88 17.57 -15.58
N PRO A 302 9.67 17.55 -16.64
CA PRO A 302 10.34 16.34 -17.13
C PRO A 302 11.39 15.77 -16.17
N GLU A 303 11.85 16.54 -15.18
CA GLU A 303 12.73 16.09 -14.10
C GLU A 303 11.96 15.39 -12.96
N VAL A 304 10.62 15.44 -12.96
CA VAL A 304 9.77 14.88 -11.92
C VAL A 304 9.02 13.65 -12.43
N PHE A 305 9.17 12.53 -11.74
CA PHE A 305 8.47 11.28 -12.02
C PHE A 305 7.37 11.07 -10.98
N ALA A 306 6.20 10.60 -11.39
CA ALA A 306 5.12 10.27 -10.48
C ALA A 306 4.61 8.84 -10.74
N LEU A 307 4.42 8.04 -9.67
CA LEU A 307 4.04 6.64 -9.76
C LEU A 307 3.26 6.14 -8.54
N GLY A 308 2.54 5.04 -8.71
CA GLY A 308 1.66 4.48 -7.68
C GLY A 308 0.30 5.17 -7.64
N ASP A 309 -0.35 5.11 -6.48
CA ASP A 309 -1.75 5.52 -6.31
C ASP A 309 -1.97 7.03 -6.50
N LEU A 310 -0.91 7.85 -6.35
CA LEU A 310 -1.01 9.31 -6.53
C LEU A 310 -1.06 9.75 -8.00
N ALA A 311 -0.77 8.85 -8.95
CA ALA A 311 -0.65 9.19 -10.36
C ALA A 311 -1.70 8.48 -11.22
N ALA A 312 -2.32 9.21 -12.14
CA ALA A 312 -3.19 8.68 -13.18
C ALA A 312 -2.35 8.37 -14.43
N ILE A 313 -1.88 7.14 -14.52
CA ILE A 313 -0.95 6.70 -15.54
C ILE A 313 -1.70 6.03 -16.68
N GLN A 314 -1.52 6.52 -17.90
CA GLN A 314 -1.85 5.81 -19.12
C GLN A 314 -0.58 5.12 -19.65
N ASP A 315 -0.67 3.82 -19.90
CA ASP A 315 0.46 3.07 -20.46
C ASP A 315 0.65 3.34 -21.96
N ALA A 316 1.70 2.76 -22.56
CA ALA A 316 1.96 2.86 -23.99
C ALA A 316 0.81 2.38 -24.89
N GLY A 317 -0.12 1.59 -24.36
CA GLY A 317 -1.35 1.15 -25.03
C GLY A 317 -2.55 2.07 -24.79
N LYS A 318 -2.34 3.25 -24.16
CA LYS A 318 -3.39 4.21 -23.75
C LYS A 318 -4.41 3.61 -22.78
N GLN A 319 -4.06 2.56 -22.07
CA GLN A 319 -4.90 1.98 -21.04
C GLN A 319 -4.58 2.58 -19.67
N LEU A 320 -5.62 2.91 -18.91
CA LEU A 320 -5.45 3.39 -17.54
C LEU A 320 -4.90 2.25 -16.67
N VAL A 321 -3.78 2.50 -16.01
CA VAL A 321 -3.12 1.53 -15.15
C VAL A 321 -3.80 1.52 -13.77
N PRO A 322 -4.16 0.35 -13.23
CA PRO A 322 -4.82 0.29 -11.93
C PRO A 322 -3.87 0.70 -10.79
N ALA A 323 -4.40 1.40 -9.78
CA ALA A 323 -3.69 1.76 -8.55
C ALA A 323 -3.52 0.51 -7.66
N THR A 324 -2.46 -0.25 -7.90
CA THR A 324 -2.16 -1.49 -7.18
C THR A 324 -0.67 -1.62 -6.87
N ALA A 325 -0.34 -2.38 -5.82
CA ALA A 325 1.06 -2.72 -5.50
C ALA A 325 1.80 -3.39 -6.68
N GLN A 326 1.09 -4.20 -7.49
CA GLN A 326 1.64 -4.83 -8.70
C GLN A 326 2.04 -3.79 -9.75
N ALA A 327 1.19 -2.79 -9.98
CA ALA A 327 1.48 -1.72 -10.92
C ALA A 327 2.62 -0.83 -10.41
N ALA A 328 2.57 -0.39 -9.15
CA ALA A 328 3.61 0.44 -8.54
C ALA A 328 4.99 -0.24 -8.58
N TYR A 329 5.05 -1.55 -8.35
CA TYR A 329 6.29 -2.33 -8.46
C TYR A 329 6.87 -2.34 -9.90
N GLN A 330 6.03 -2.47 -10.92
CA GLN A 330 6.45 -2.42 -12.33
C GLN A 330 6.86 -1.00 -12.74
N GLN A 331 6.12 0.01 -12.30
CA GLN A 331 6.42 1.42 -12.52
C GLN A 331 7.77 1.80 -11.91
N ALA A 332 8.09 1.33 -10.71
CA ALA A 332 9.36 1.56 -10.05
C ALA A 332 10.56 1.11 -10.91
N SER A 333 10.45 -0.06 -11.56
CA SER A 333 11.50 -0.54 -12.47
C SER A 333 11.64 0.34 -13.73
N CYS A 334 10.52 0.84 -14.26
CA CYS A 334 10.52 1.75 -15.41
C CYS A 334 11.08 3.12 -15.02
N ALA A 335 10.63 3.69 -13.91
CA ALA A 335 11.10 4.97 -13.39
C ALA A 335 12.61 4.97 -13.14
N ALA A 336 13.15 3.93 -12.51
CA ALA A 336 14.60 3.81 -12.29
C ALA A 336 15.40 3.77 -13.59
N ARG A 337 14.91 3.07 -14.62
CA ARG A 337 15.55 3.03 -15.94
C ARG A 337 15.46 4.38 -16.65
N ASN A 338 14.31 5.03 -16.57
CA ASN A 338 14.09 6.33 -17.18
C ASN A 338 14.89 7.43 -16.49
N LEU A 339 14.98 7.44 -15.15
CA LEU A 339 15.89 8.31 -14.42
C LEU A 339 17.33 8.16 -14.92
N ARG A 340 17.83 6.91 -14.99
CA ARG A 340 19.16 6.67 -15.56
C ARG A 340 19.26 7.15 -17.01
N ALA A 341 18.22 6.93 -17.83
CA ALA A 341 18.24 7.32 -19.24
C ALA A 341 18.29 8.84 -19.39
N VAL A 342 17.52 9.61 -18.62
CA VAL A 342 17.59 11.08 -18.58
C VAL A 342 19.00 11.54 -18.20
N ILE A 343 19.55 11.01 -17.11
CA ILE A 343 20.87 11.36 -16.60
C ILE A 343 21.99 11.06 -17.63
N THR A 344 21.83 9.99 -18.42
CA THR A 344 22.82 9.56 -19.42
C THR A 344 22.43 9.93 -20.85
N GLU A 345 21.48 10.84 -21.03
CA GLU A 345 20.99 11.36 -22.32
C GLU A 345 20.56 10.24 -23.30
N LYS A 346 19.94 9.18 -22.75
CA LYS A 346 19.44 8.05 -23.54
C LYS A 346 17.94 8.15 -23.74
N PRO A 347 17.40 7.51 -24.82
CA PRO A 347 15.97 7.47 -25.06
C PRO A 347 15.20 6.86 -23.86
N LEU A 348 14.07 7.47 -23.51
CA LEU A 348 13.19 7.03 -22.45
C LEU A 348 12.33 5.85 -22.91
N LEU A 349 11.94 5.04 -21.94
CA LEU A 349 11.07 3.88 -22.13
C LEU A 349 9.62 4.26 -21.79
N SER A 350 8.70 3.99 -22.70
CA SER A 350 7.28 4.06 -22.37
C SER A 350 6.89 2.88 -21.50
N PHE A 351 6.24 3.17 -20.37
CA PHE A 351 5.71 2.15 -19.46
C PHE A 351 4.60 1.37 -20.15
N ARG A 352 4.62 0.05 -19.96
CA ARG A 352 3.55 -0.85 -20.37
C ARG A 352 3.20 -1.77 -19.21
N TYR A 353 1.95 -1.69 -18.75
CA TYR A 353 1.48 -2.52 -17.67
C TYR A 353 1.29 -3.96 -18.13
N LEU A 354 1.85 -4.90 -17.38
CA LEU A 354 1.60 -6.32 -17.58
C LEU A 354 0.77 -6.85 -16.42
N HIS A 355 -0.47 -7.21 -16.71
CA HIS A 355 -1.33 -7.87 -15.75
C HIS A 355 -0.87 -9.31 -15.54
N LEU A 356 -0.25 -9.59 -14.38
CA LEU A 356 0.31 -10.93 -14.06
C LEU A 356 -0.72 -11.87 -13.43
N GLY A 357 -1.94 -11.41 -13.26
CA GLY A 357 -3.00 -12.15 -12.59
C GLY A 357 -3.42 -11.52 -11.25
N GLU A 358 -4.35 -12.17 -10.62
CA GLU A 358 -5.02 -11.75 -9.39
C GLU A 358 -4.77 -12.75 -8.27
N MET A 359 -4.55 -12.27 -7.06
CA MET A 359 -4.37 -13.10 -5.88
C MET A 359 -5.10 -12.48 -4.70
N LEU A 360 -5.94 -13.28 -4.03
CA LEU A 360 -6.68 -12.86 -2.83
C LEU A 360 -6.55 -13.91 -1.75
N THR A 361 -6.38 -13.49 -0.50
CA THR A 361 -6.65 -14.37 0.63
C THR A 361 -8.16 -14.42 0.88
N LEU A 362 -8.69 -15.61 1.07
CA LEU A 362 -10.10 -15.83 1.33
C LEU A 362 -10.32 -16.44 2.72
N GLY A 363 -9.42 -16.12 3.64
CA GLY A 363 -9.41 -16.58 5.03
C GLY A 363 -8.12 -17.32 5.40
N THR A 364 -8.13 -18.00 6.54
CA THR A 364 -7.01 -18.80 7.02
C THR A 364 -6.84 -20.04 6.14
N ASN A 365 -5.63 -20.26 5.60
CA ASN A 365 -5.30 -21.35 4.67
C ASN A 365 -6.18 -21.41 3.40
N ALA A 366 -6.82 -20.31 3.03
CA ALA A 366 -7.66 -20.23 1.85
C ALA A 366 -7.28 -19.01 1.01
N ALA A 367 -7.06 -19.22 -0.28
CA ALA A 367 -6.76 -18.17 -1.25
C ALA A 367 -7.33 -18.51 -2.63
N VAL A 368 -7.38 -17.53 -3.50
CA VAL A 368 -7.54 -17.72 -4.94
C VAL A 368 -6.39 -17.06 -5.67
N VAL A 369 -5.87 -17.73 -6.68
CA VAL A 369 -4.85 -17.24 -7.61
C VAL A 369 -5.38 -17.46 -9.02
N CYS A 370 -5.61 -16.38 -9.75
CA CYS A 370 -5.98 -16.40 -11.16
C CYS A 370 -4.85 -15.79 -11.98
N SER A 371 -4.24 -16.57 -12.86
CA SER A 371 -3.13 -16.11 -13.69
C SER A 371 -3.10 -16.89 -15.00
N PHE A 372 -2.92 -16.22 -16.13
CA PHE A 372 -2.83 -16.81 -17.47
C PHE A 372 -3.97 -17.81 -17.79
N GLY A 373 -5.20 -17.50 -17.39
CA GLY A 373 -6.38 -18.35 -17.62
C GLY A 373 -6.55 -19.53 -16.66
N LEU A 374 -5.57 -19.75 -15.76
CA LEU A 374 -5.65 -20.78 -14.73
C LEU A 374 -6.18 -20.19 -13.42
N THR A 375 -7.07 -20.91 -12.76
CA THR A 375 -7.60 -20.55 -11.44
C THR A 375 -7.32 -21.64 -10.44
N LEU A 376 -6.53 -21.31 -9.40
CA LEU A 376 -6.23 -22.18 -8.27
C LEU A 376 -6.94 -21.66 -7.03
N GLN A 377 -7.43 -22.56 -6.18
CA GLN A 377 -8.16 -22.21 -4.95
C GLN A 377 -7.70 -23.06 -3.76
N GLY A 378 -8.00 -22.57 -2.54
CA GLY A 378 -7.74 -23.28 -1.30
C GLY A 378 -6.29 -23.22 -0.83
N ALA A 379 -5.82 -24.28 -0.16
CA ALA A 379 -4.49 -24.31 0.46
C ALA A 379 -3.33 -24.20 -0.55
N ILE A 380 -3.46 -24.84 -1.72
CA ILE A 380 -2.45 -24.77 -2.78
C ILE A 380 -2.28 -23.32 -3.27
N ALA A 381 -3.38 -22.63 -3.51
CA ALA A 381 -3.36 -21.21 -3.89
C ALA A 381 -2.72 -20.35 -2.79
N CYS A 382 -2.95 -20.68 -1.52
CA CYS A 382 -2.35 -19.99 -0.38
C CYS A 382 -0.81 -20.13 -0.38
N VAL A 383 -0.29 -21.35 -0.58
CA VAL A 383 1.16 -21.60 -0.68
C VAL A 383 1.78 -20.85 -1.86
N ILE A 384 1.15 -20.91 -3.04
CA ILE A 384 1.63 -20.21 -4.23
C ILE A 384 1.63 -18.69 -4.01
N ARG A 385 0.58 -18.13 -3.40
CA ARG A 385 0.48 -16.71 -3.06
C ARG A 385 1.63 -16.29 -2.13
N HIS A 386 1.89 -17.06 -1.06
CA HIS A 386 2.99 -16.78 -0.13
C HIS A 386 4.35 -16.84 -0.84
N TRP A 387 4.57 -17.83 -1.69
CA TRP A 387 5.80 -17.97 -2.46
C TRP A 387 6.03 -16.78 -3.41
N ILE A 388 5.00 -16.37 -4.16
CA ILE A 388 5.07 -15.22 -5.07
C ILE A 388 5.36 -13.94 -4.29
N TYR A 389 4.73 -13.74 -3.14
CA TYR A 389 4.95 -12.56 -2.32
C TYR A 389 6.33 -12.56 -1.66
N LEU A 390 6.84 -13.70 -1.22
CA LEU A 390 8.20 -13.83 -0.74
C LEU A 390 9.23 -13.36 -1.79
N GLN A 391 9.05 -13.75 -3.05
CA GLN A 391 9.92 -13.32 -4.14
C GLN A 391 9.84 -11.81 -4.43
N ARG A 392 8.75 -11.18 -4.06
CA ARG A 392 8.52 -9.74 -4.23
C ARG A 392 8.87 -8.89 -3.00
N MET A 393 9.20 -9.49 -1.87
CA MET A 393 9.70 -8.75 -0.71
C MET A 393 11.01 -8.02 -1.06
N PRO A 394 11.28 -6.85 -0.45
CA PRO A 394 12.50 -6.10 -0.70
C PRO A 394 13.72 -6.91 -0.31
N THR A 395 14.86 -6.71 -0.68
CA THR A 395 16.18 -7.30 -0.39
C THR A 395 16.22 -8.84 -0.21
N LEU A 396 17.31 -9.47 -0.70
CA LEU A 396 17.52 -10.91 -0.59
C LEU A 396 17.66 -11.34 0.88
N HIS A 397 18.35 -10.55 1.70
CA HIS A 397 18.55 -10.84 3.13
C HIS A 397 17.21 -11.00 3.86
N HIS A 398 16.27 -10.07 3.65
CA HIS A 398 14.94 -10.13 4.26
C HIS A 398 14.15 -11.35 3.77
N ARG A 399 14.18 -11.66 2.47
CA ARG A 399 13.53 -12.87 1.89
C ARG A 399 14.03 -14.15 2.55
N LEU A 400 15.35 -14.32 2.68
CA LEU A 400 15.95 -15.49 3.30
C LEU A 400 15.56 -15.62 4.77
N ARG A 401 15.53 -14.51 5.51
CA ARG A 401 15.12 -14.49 6.92
C ARG A 401 13.65 -14.91 7.08
N VAL A 402 12.74 -14.37 6.26
CA VAL A 402 11.32 -14.72 6.27
C VAL A 402 11.13 -16.18 5.86
N MET A 403 11.80 -16.63 4.80
CA MET A 403 11.74 -18.03 4.34
C MET A 403 12.21 -18.99 5.43
N GLY A 404 13.35 -18.71 6.08
CA GLY A 404 13.85 -19.51 7.20
C GLY A 404 12.86 -19.59 8.35
N HIS A 405 12.20 -18.48 8.69
CA HIS A 405 11.16 -18.47 9.72
C HIS A 405 9.92 -19.29 9.30
N TRP A 406 9.47 -19.19 8.08
CA TRP A 406 8.32 -19.98 7.58
C TRP A 406 8.61 -21.48 7.57
N LEU A 407 9.82 -21.88 7.17
CA LEU A 407 10.25 -23.27 7.22
C LEU A 407 10.34 -23.79 8.67
N ALA A 408 10.95 -23.03 9.57
CA ALA A 408 11.07 -23.40 10.97
C ALA A 408 9.69 -23.47 11.66
N SER A 409 8.80 -22.51 11.42
CA SER A 409 7.45 -22.50 11.98
C SER A 409 6.57 -23.60 11.39
N GLY A 410 6.73 -23.97 10.14
CA GLY A 410 6.11 -25.13 9.50
C GLY A 410 6.58 -26.45 10.13
N LEU A 411 7.87 -26.63 10.34
CA LEU A 411 8.44 -27.79 11.02
C LEU A 411 8.01 -27.88 12.49
N LEU A 412 7.91 -26.75 13.22
CA LEU A 412 7.46 -26.70 14.60
C LEU A 412 5.97 -27.04 14.79
N ARG A 413 5.15 -26.92 13.75
CA ARG A 413 3.73 -27.37 13.80
C ARG A 413 3.59 -28.89 13.89
N TRP A 414 4.62 -29.66 13.57
CA TRP A 414 4.66 -31.11 13.65
C TRP A 414 5.27 -31.63 14.95
N LEU A 415 5.87 -30.75 15.77
CA LEU A 415 6.38 -31.12 17.09
C LEU A 415 5.32 -30.86 18.17
N PRO A 416 5.13 -31.77 19.16
CA PRO A 416 4.22 -31.53 20.27
C PRO A 416 4.66 -30.26 21.03
N THR A 417 3.75 -29.32 21.18
CA THR A 417 3.99 -27.99 21.74
C THR A 417 4.40 -28.04 23.21
N PRO A 418 5.57 -27.52 23.60
CA PRO A 418 5.72 -27.00 24.94
C PRO A 418 4.94 -25.69 25.05
N THR A 419 4.23 -25.53 26.14
CA THR A 419 3.36 -24.41 26.49
C THR A 419 3.94 -23.04 26.06
N ARG A 420 3.28 -22.38 25.12
CA ARG A 420 3.66 -21.05 24.62
C ARG A 420 3.44 -20.00 25.72
N GLN A 421 4.52 -19.56 26.35
CA GLN A 421 4.50 -18.28 27.06
C GLN A 421 4.52 -17.14 26.02
N PRO A 422 3.62 -16.14 26.14
CA PRO A 422 3.57 -15.04 25.18
C PRO A 422 4.81 -14.15 25.33
N VAL A 423 5.47 -13.90 24.22
CA VAL A 423 6.57 -12.94 24.11
C VAL A 423 6.02 -11.50 24.34
N ARG A 424 5.79 -11.17 25.62
CA ARG A 424 5.26 -9.86 26.06
C ARG A 424 6.28 -8.72 25.98
N GLN A 425 7.57 -9.02 25.91
CA GLN A 425 8.61 -7.99 26.13
C GLN A 425 9.09 -7.27 24.85
N ALA A 426 9.07 -7.90 23.69
CA ALA A 426 9.49 -7.26 22.43
C ALA A 426 8.49 -6.19 21.95
N TRP A 427 7.20 -6.43 22.18
CA TRP A 427 6.11 -5.52 21.80
C TRP A 427 6.01 -4.26 22.66
N GLN A 428 6.37 -4.33 23.95
CA GLN A 428 6.35 -3.17 24.83
C GLN A 428 7.43 -2.11 24.49
N ARG A 429 8.51 -2.52 23.83
CA ARG A 429 9.55 -1.57 23.38
C ARG A 429 9.14 -0.79 22.13
N LEU A 430 8.40 -1.41 21.20
CA LEU A 430 7.89 -0.76 19.99
C LEU A 430 6.77 0.25 20.32
N THR A 431 5.85 -0.11 21.22
CA THR A 431 4.73 0.76 21.60
C THR A 431 5.15 1.93 22.48
N ARG A 432 6.22 1.82 23.27
CA ARG A 432 6.75 2.96 24.06
C ARG A 432 7.44 4.01 23.20
N ARG A 433 8.02 3.64 22.08
CA ARG A 433 8.65 4.61 21.14
C ARG A 433 7.60 5.36 20.32
N SER A 434 6.56 4.69 19.82
CA SER A 434 5.50 5.34 19.04
C SER A 434 4.68 6.34 19.87
N ARG A 435 4.51 6.12 21.19
CA ARG A 435 3.84 7.09 22.08
C ARG A 435 4.63 8.39 22.28
N ARG A 436 5.94 8.40 22.08
CA ARG A 436 6.73 9.65 22.14
C ARG A 436 6.63 10.50 20.89
N THR A 437 6.36 9.89 19.73
CA THR A 437 6.25 10.62 18.45
C THR A 437 4.86 11.21 18.21
N VAL A 438 3.81 10.63 18.82
CA VAL A 438 2.41 11.12 18.68
C VAL A 438 2.09 12.31 19.57
N ALA A 439 2.94 12.63 20.59
CA ALA A 439 2.68 13.71 21.54
C ALA A 439 2.93 15.14 21.02
N HIS A 440 3.30 15.33 19.76
CA HIS A 440 3.65 16.64 19.19
C HIS A 440 2.85 17.06 17.96
N TYR A 441 1.62 16.52 17.76
CA TYR A 441 0.68 17.15 16.83
C TYR A 441 -0.17 18.17 17.57
N PRO A 442 -0.08 19.47 17.27
CA PRO A 442 -0.95 20.46 17.86
C PRO A 442 -2.38 20.23 17.41
N ARG A 443 -3.28 19.96 18.35
CA ARG A 443 -4.73 20.03 18.13
C ARG A 443 -5.05 21.43 17.63
N ARG A 444 -5.45 21.58 16.39
CA ARG A 444 -6.10 22.81 15.95
C ARG A 444 -7.48 22.84 16.59
N LEU A 445 -7.69 23.88 17.39
CA LEU A 445 -8.97 24.28 17.94
C LEU A 445 -9.88 24.77 16.82
N PRO A 446 -11.20 24.64 16.97
CA PRO A 446 -12.17 25.00 15.95
C PRO A 446 -12.40 26.53 15.92
N TYR A 447 -12.49 27.06 14.72
CA TYR A 447 -13.39 28.17 14.37
C TYR A 447 -14.20 27.74 13.16
#